data_1abdcba691ebe3a7d78fdf391afc68c2
#
_entry.id   1abdcba691ebe3a7d78fdf391afc68c2
#
_cell.length_a   1.000
_cell.length_b   1.000
_cell.length_c   1.000
_cell.angle_alpha   90.00
_cell.angle_beta   90.00
_cell.angle_gamma   90.00
#
_symmetry.space_group_name_H-M   'P 1'
#
loop_
_entity.id
_entity.type
_entity.pdbx_description
1 polymer ?
#
loop_
_entity_poly.entity_id
_entity_poly.type
_entity_poly.pdbx_seq_one_letter_code
_entity_poly.pdbx_strand_id
1 'polypeptide(L)'
;MKITIAHLYYDLLNLYGECGNVRILKKILEEQNVDVVVKFLTVDDKLNFEDYDFVYMGMGIEDNLKIANKHLKKYKKDIQKYIEDGKYFICTGNSYELFGKEIAFESETIKTLGIFDYKSKILEERKIMEISAKTDMIDKELIGFMNTGSTNDNKKGNFLKNINNTDENEGIIYKNFIGTYLIGPLLVRNPELLKLIVKKIIKEKDSKYRLKKINLDFLEKAYNDCLERRKQLI
;
A
#
# COMPACT_ATOMS: atom_id res chain seq x y z
N MET A 1 -9.31 -23.40 0.99
CA MET A 1 -9.63 -21.99 0.65
C MET A 1 -8.51 -21.47 -0.21
N LYS A 2 -8.86 -20.76 -1.30
CA LYS A 2 -7.90 -20.16 -2.23
C LYS A 2 -8.00 -18.64 -2.16
N ILE A 3 -6.86 -17.95 -2.11
CA ILE A 3 -6.73 -16.48 -2.15
C ILE A 3 -5.87 -16.10 -3.34
N THR A 4 -6.35 -15.14 -4.13
CA THR A 4 -5.62 -14.61 -5.29
C THR A 4 -5.12 -13.20 -4.98
N ILE A 5 -3.81 -13.02 -5.02
CA ILE A 5 -3.13 -11.72 -4.88
C ILE A 5 -2.75 -11.22 -6.27
N ALA A 6 -3.19 -10.02 -6.64
CA ALA A 6 -2.72 -9.33 -7.83
C ALA A 6 -1.60 -8.36 -7.47
N HIS A 7 -0.40 -8.57 -8.00
CA HIS A 7 0.70 -7.62 -7.94
C HIS A 7 0.75 -6.86 -9.26
N LEU A 8 0.14 -5.67 -9.28
CA LEU A 8 0.02 -4.86 -10.49
C LEU A 8 1.34 -4.17 -10.80
N TYR A 9 1.74 -4.22 -12.07
CA TYR A 9 2.93 -3.55 -12.61
C TYR A 9 4.20 -3.88 -11.83
N TYR A 10 4.37 -5.15 -11.45
CA TYR A 10 5.48 -5.63 -10.63
C TYR A 10 6.86 -5.35 -11.26
N ASP A 11 6.90 -5.19 -12.56
CA ASP A 11 8.07 -4.88 -13.38
C ASP A 11 8.36 -3.38 -13.46
N LEU A 12 7.34 -2.52 -13.35
CA LEU A 12 7.45 -1.07 -13.45
C LEU A 12 7.44 -0.36 -12.08
N LEU A 13 6.67 -0.89 -11.12
CA LEU A 13 6.38 -0.26 -9.83
C LEU A 13 6.89 -1.13 -8.67
N ASN A 14 8.21 -1.32 -8.58
CA ASN A 14 8.84 -2.19 -7.58
C ASN A 14 10.18 -1.65 -7.05
N LEU A 15 10.30 -0.33 -6.93
CA LEU A 15 11.48 0.29 -6.30
C LEU A 15 11.53 -0.04 -4.81
N TYR A 16 12.73 0.01 -4.23
CA TYR A 16 12.98 -0.20 -2.79
C TYR A 16 12.51 -1.55 -2.22
N GLY A 17 12.40 -2.57 -3.07
CA GLY A 17 12.04 -3.91 -2.64
C GLY A 17 10.56 -4.07 -2.24
N GLU A 18 9.68 -3.24 -2.77
CA GLU A 18 8.24 -3.21 -2.46
C GLU A 18 7.52 -4.55 -2.70
N CYS A 19 8.05 -5.42 -3.58
CA CYS A 19 7.57 -6.80 -3.72
C CYS A 19 7.62 -7.60 -2.40
N GLY A 20 8.38 -7.16 -1.41
CA GLY A 20 8.41 -7.72 -0.07
C GLY A 20 7.03 -7.76 0.60
N ASN A 21 6.15 -6.78 0.29
CA ASN A 21 4.77 -6.75 0.80
C ASN A 21 3.98 -7.98 0.34
N VAL A 22 4.04 -8.30 -0.95
CA VAL A 22 3.35 -9.46 -1.53
C VAL A 22 3.95 -10.78 -1.05
N ARG A 23 5.29 -10.84 -0.96
CA ARG A 23 6.01 -12.05 -0.51
C ARG A 23 5.68 -12.41 0.92
N ILE A 24 5.70 -11.43 1.83
CA ILE A 24 5.38 -11.70 3.25
C ILE A 24 3.90 -12.04 3.43
N LEU A 25 2.99 -11.35 2.74
CA LEU A 25 1.57 -11.65 2.80
C LEU A 25 1.29 -13.07 2.32
N LYS A 26 1.84 -13.47 1.16
CA LYS A 26 1.75 -14.85 0.64
C LYS A 26 2.22 -15.85 1.67
N LYS A 27 3.44 -15.67 2.21
CA LYS A 27 4.04 -16.59 3.19
C LYS A 27 3.12 -16.81 4.40
N ILE A 28 2.62 -15.72 5.01
CA ILE A 28 1.81 -15.84 6.22
C ILE A 28 0.43 -16.44 5.92
N LEU A 29 -0.16 -16.17 4.76
CA LEU A 29 -1.40 -16.82 4.33
C LEU A 29 -1.18 -18.34 4.11
N GLU A 30 -0.07 -18.75 3.51
CA GLU A 30 0.26 -20.16 3.32
C GLU A 30 0.50 -20.90 4.67
N GLU A 31 1.11 -20.24 5.65
CA GLU A 31 1.26 -20.76 7.02
C GLU A 31 -0.10 -20.95 7.72
N GLN A 32 -1.14 -20.23 7.26
CA GLN A 32 -2.52 -20.46 7.69
C GLN A 32 -3.20 -21.61 6.92
N ASN A 33 -2.50 -22.41 6.11
CA ASN A 33 -3.06 -23.47 5.23
C ASN A 33 -4.03 -22.92 4.16
N VAL A 34 -3.75 -21.74 3.67
CA VAL A 34 -4.47 -21.13 2.53
C VAL A 34 -3.69 -21.41 1.25
N ASP A 35 -4.37 -21.83 0.20
CA ASP A 35 -3.79 -21.90 -1.15
C ASP A 35 -3.70 -20.48 -1.73
N VAL A 36 -2.47 -20.01 -1.97
CA VAL A 36 -2.23 -18.62 -2.41
C VAL A 36 -1.67 -18.58 -3.81
N VAL A 37 -2.39 -17.92 -4.71
CA VAL A 37 -1.93 -17.63 -6.06
C VAL A 37 -1.55 -16.16 -6.16
N VAL A 38 -0.31 -15.87 -6.58
CA VAL A 38 0.12 -14.52 -6.93
C VAL A 38 0.10 -14.36 -8.45
N LYS A 39 -0.70 -13.42 -8.94
CA LYS A 39 -0.68 -12.99 -10.34
C LYS A 39 0.24 -11.78 -10.45
N PHE A 40 1.38 -11.94 -11.13
CA PHE A 40 2.28 -10.84 -11.48
C PHE A 40 1.80 -10.25 -12.80
N LEU A 41 1.30 -9.02 -12.76
CA LEU A 41 0.58 -8.39 -13.86
C LEU A 41 1.32 -7.16 -14.38
N THR A 42 1.44 -7.07 -15.70
CA THR A 42 2.12 -6.00 -16.44
C THR A 42 1.10 -5.13 -17.21
N VAL A 43 1.58 -4.20 -18.01
CA VAL A 43 0.71 -3.39 -18.90
C VAL A 43 0.19 -4.17 -20.10
N ASP A 44 0.75 -5.34 -20.38
CA ASP A 44 0.31 -6.22 -21.48
C ASP A 44 -0.81 -7.18 -21.04
N ASP A 45 -1.05 -7.28 -19.73
CA ASP A 45 -2.05 -8.17 -19.19
C ASP A 45 -3.44 -7.50 -19.14
N LYS A 46 -4.47 -8.31 -19.37
CA LYS A 46 -5.85 -7.91 -19.07
C LYS A 46 -6.11 -8.06 -17.57
N LEU A 47 -6.55 -6.97 -16.92
CA LEU A 47 -6.90 -6.99 -15.51
C LEU A 47 -8.37 -7.44 -15.34
N ASN A 48 -8.58 -8.39 -14.43
CA ASN A 48 -9.92 -8.81 -14.02
C ASN A 48 -10.06 -8.72 -12.49
N PHE A 49 -10.58 -7.59 -12.02
CA PHE A 49 -10.67 -7.30 -10.59
C PHE A 49 -11.62 -8.23 -9.83
N GLU A 50 -12.54 -8.93 -10.51
CA GLU A 50 -13.43 -9.90 -9.87
C GLU A 50 -12.68 -11.15 -9.37
N ASP A 51 -11.53 -11.46 -9.99
CA ASP A 51 -10.70 -12.62 -9.64
C ASP A 51 -9.77 -12.39 -8.46
N TYR A 52 -9.65 -11.15 -7.97
CA TYR A 52 -8.64 -10.78 -6.97
C TYR A 52 -9.25 -10.63 -5.59
N ASP A 53 -8.60 -11.22 -4.58
CA ASP A 53 -8.93 -11.05 -3.18
C ASP A 53 -8.10 -9.93 -2.53
N PHE A 54 -6.91 -9.67 -3.09
CA PHE A 54 -6.01 -8.61 -2.64
C PHE A 54 -5.24 -8.03 -3.84
N VAL A 55 -5.16 -6.73 -3.92
CA VAL A 55 -4.40 -6.01 -4.96
C VAL A 55 -3.29 -5.19 -4.31
N TYR A 56 -2.11 -5.25 -4.91
CA TYR A 56 -0.96 -4.46 -4.49
C TYR A 56 -0.34 -3.71 -5.66
N MET A 57 0.02 -2.44 -5.44
CA MET A 57 0.85 -1.62 -6.33
C MET A 57 1.97 -0.97 -5.51
N GLY A 58 3.20 -1.11 -5.97
CA GLY A 58 4.36 -0.48 -5.38
C GLY A 58 4.73 0.85 -6.02
N MET A 59 5.92 1.34 -5.73
CA MET A 59 6.47 2.62 -6.21
C MET A 59 7.29 2.44 -7.49
N GLY A 60 7.25 3.44 -8.38
CA GLY A 60 8.06 3.50 -9.59
C GLY A 60 8.65 4.88 -9.87
N ILE A 61 9.46 4.98 -10.95
CA ILE A 61 9.86 6.26 -11.50
C ILE A 61 8.69 6.92 -12.25
N GLU A 62 8.78 8.20 -12.51
CA GLU A 62 7.68 9.00 -13.10
C GLU A 62 7.20 8.46 -14.46
N ASP A 63 8.12 8.07 -15.34
CA ASP A 63 7.75 7.53 -16.65
C ASP A 63 6.99 6.20 -16.53
N ASN A 64 7.42 5.32 -15.62
CA ASN A 64 6.73 4.07 -15.34
C ASN A 64 5.34 4.34 -14.75
N LEU A 65 5.22 5.36 -13.90
CA LEU A 65 3.93 5.78 -13.34
C LEU A 65 2.97 6.27 -14.44
N LYS A 66 3.46 7.04 -15.42
CA LYS A 66 2.68 7.50 -16.58
C LYS A 66 2.20 6.33 -17.43
N ILE A 67 3.07 5.33 -17.68
CA ILE A 67 2.74 4.10 -18.41
C ILE A 67 1.64 3.33 -17.67
N ALA A 68 1.83 3.09 -16.38
CA ALA A 68 0.84 2.41 -15.54
C ALA A 68 -0.51 3.15 -15.51
N ASN A 69 -0.50 4.50 -15.39
CA ASN A 69 -1.70 5.34 -15.45
C ASN A 69 -2.51 5.13 -16.74
N LYS A 70 -1.82 5.16 -17.89
CA LYS A 70 -2.47 4.97 -19.21
C LYS A 70 -3.19 3.61 -19.29
N HIS A 71 -2.57 2.57 -18.76
CA HIS A 71 -3.17 1.23 -18.73
C HIS A 71 -4.31 1.15 -17.70
N LEU A 72 -4.08 1.63 -16.48
CA LEU A 72 -5.01 1.54 -15.35
C LEU A 72 -6.34 2.27 -15.62
N LYS A 73 -6.29 3.38 -16.36
CA LYS A 73 -7.50 4.14 -16.76
C LYS A 73 -8.54 3.32 -17.50
N LYS A 74 -8.14 2.30 -18.25
CA LYS A 74 -9.05 1.40 -18.96
C LYS A 74 -9.98 0.65 -18.00
N TYR A 75 -9.53 0.48 -16.76
CA TYR A 75 -10.19 -0.31 -15.71
C TYR A 75 -10.76 0.56 -14.57
N LYS A 76 -10.90 1.89 -14.80
CA LYS A 76 -11.37 2.83 -13.75
C LYS A 76 -12.65 2.36 -13.06
N LYS A 77 -13.65 1.92 -13.82
CA LYS A 77 -14.95 1.49 -13.27
C LYS A 77 -14.82 0.23 -12.43
N ASP A 78 -14.01 -0.72 -12.90
CA ASP A 78 -13.78 -1.99 -12.20
C ASP A 78 -13.01 -1.78 -10.90
N ILE A 79 -12.01 -0.89 -10.92
CA ILE A 79 -11.25 -0.48 -9.73
C ILE A 79 -12.15 0.22 -8.73
N GLN A 80 -12.97 1.17 -9.20
CA GLN A 80 -13.92 1.88 -8.34
C GLN A 80 -14.90 0.92 -7.69
N LYS A 81 -15.46 -0.02 -8.46
CA LYS A 81 -16.32 -1.07 -7.92
C LYS A 81 -15.60 -1.95 -6.91
N TYR A 82 -14.36 -2.39 -7.21
CA TYR A 82 -13.53 -3.20 -6.33
C TYR A 82 -13.30 -2.53 -4.95
N ILE A 83 -13.00 -1.23 -4.96
CA ILE A 83 -12.82 -0.44 -3.73
C ILE A 83 -14.15 -0.26 -3.00
N GLU A 84 -15.24 0.03 -3.73
CA GLU A 84 -16.58 0.21 -3.14
C GLU A 84 -17.14 -1.09 -2.56
N ASP A 85 -16.80 -2.23 -3.12
CA ASP A 85 -17.13 -3.55 -2.57
C ASP A 85 -16.30 -3.88 -1.30
N GLY A 86 -15.39 -3.00 -0.90
CA GLY A 86 -14.56 -3.16 0.31
C GLY A 86 -13.43 -4.16 0.15
N LYS A 87 -13.01 -4.46 -1.07
CA LYS A 87 -11.89 -5.34 -1.35
C LYS A 87 -10.55 -4.69 -0.99
N TYR A 88 -9.54 -5.51 -0.70
CA TYR A 88 -8.23 -5.02 -0.24
C TYR A 88 -7.38 -4.53 -1.39
N PHE A 89 -7.03 -3.25 -1.35
CA PHE A 89 -6.12 -2.60 -2.30
C PHE A 89 -5.10 -1.77 -1.54
N ILE A 90 -3.81 -2.09 -1.68
CA ILE A 90 -2.71 -1.32 -1.06
C ILE A 90 -1.83 -0.73 -2.15
N CYS A 91 -1.61 0.58 -2.09
CA CYS A 91 -0.68 1.32 -2.91
C CYS A 91 0.38 1.97 -2.03
N THR A 92 1.66 1.76 -2.35
CA THR A 92 2.78 2.37 -1.63
C THR A 92 3.62 3.27 -2.55
N GLY A 93 4.23 4.30 -1.95
CA GLY A 93 4.97 5.30 -2.70
C GLY A 93 4.05 6.14 -3.61
N ASN A 94 4.58 6.58 -4.74
CA ASN A 94 3.85 7.47 -5.64
C ASN A 94 2.70 6.81 -6.44
N SER A 95 2.55 5.49 -6.37
CA SER A 95 1.47 4.83 -7.12
C SER A 95 0.07 5.20 -6.63
N TYR A 96 -0.09 5.56 -5.36
CA TYR A 96 -1.42 5.94 -4.89
C TYR A 96 -1.90 7.28 -5.45
N GLU A 97 -1.00 8.13 -5.97
CA GLU A 97 -1.35 9.38 -6.65
C GLU A 97 -2.22 9.14 -7.89
N LEU A 98 -2.14 7.96 -8.49
CA LEU A 98 -2.95 7.56 -9.63
C LEU A 98 -4.46 7.49 -9.30
N PHE A 99 -4.83 7.43 -8.04
CA PHE A 99 -6.23 7.36 -7.59
C PHE A 99 -6.85 8.73 -7.35
N GLY A 100 -6.04 9.80 -7.31
CA GLY A 100 -6.48 11.20 -7.29
C GLY A 100 -7.01 11.67 -8.64
N LYS A 101 -7.20 12.98 -8.78
CA LYS A 101 -7.72 13.63 -10.00
C LYS A 101 -6.64 13.85 -11.06
N GLU A 102 -5.46 14.27 -10.60
CA GLU A 102 -4.36 14.67 -11.49
C GLU A 102 -3.03 14.68 -10.74
N ILE A 103 -1.93 14.60 -11.50
CA ILE A 103 -0.57 14.83 -11.03
C ILE A 103 0.02 15.96 -11.88
N ALA A 104 0.42 17.05 -11.21
CA ALA A 104 1.14 18.16 -11.84
C ALA A 104 2.64 17.88 -11.79
N PHE A 105 3.24 17.57 -12.94
CA PHE A 105 4.68 17.52 -13.16
C PHE A 105 5.19 18.91 -13.55
N GLU A 106 6.49 19.11 -13.60
CA GLU A 106 7.08 20.40 -13.98
C GLU A 106 6.65 20.85 -15.38
N SER A 107 6.61 19.93 -16.35
CA SER A 107 6.33 20.23 -17.76
C SER A 107 4.89 19.97 -18.20
N GLU A 108 4.12 19.19 -17.42
CA GLU A 108 2.78 18.76 -17.81
C GLU A 108 1.91 18.43 -16.59
N THR A 109 0.61 18.45 -16.77
CA THR A 109 -0.34 17.90 -15.81
C THR A 109 -1.08 16.71 -16.43
N ILE A 110 -0.96 15.54 -15.82
CA ILE A 110 -1.67 14.36 -16.28
C ILE A 110 -2.92 14.11 -15.44
N LYS A 111 -4.02 13.79 -16.11
CA LYS A 111 -5.22 13.28 -15.45
C LYS A 111 -5.00 11.85 -14.99
N THR A 112 -5.51 11.51 -13.83
CA THR A 112 -5.43 10.18 -13.24
C THR A 112 -6.82 9.55 -13.11
N LEU A 113 -7.03 8.54 -12.28
CA LEU A 113 -8.30 7.84 -12.16
C LEU A 113 -9.43 8.74 -11.64
N GLY A 114 -9.13 9.72 -10.77
CA GLY A 114 -10.14 10.58 -10.16
C GLY A 114 -11.18 9.80 -9.35
N ILE A 115 -10.74 8.79 -8.62
CA ILE A 115 -11.58 8.01 -7.69
C ILE A 115 -11.73 8.80 -6.39
N PHE A 116 -10.63 9.41 -5.93
CA PHE A 116 -10.60 10.25 -4.75
C PHE A 116 -10.41 11.73 -5.09
N ASP A 117 -10.88 12.59 -4.19
CA ASP A 117 -10.86 14.04 -4.35
C ASP A 117 -9.56 14.64 -3.80
N TYR A 118 -8.44 14.33 -4.48
CA TYR A 118 -7.16 14.99 -4.23
C TYR A 118 -6.37 15.16 -5.54
N LYS A 119 -5.41 16.06 -5.49
CA LYS A 119 -4.46 16.34 -6.57
C LYS A 119 -3.04 16.19 -6.04
N SER A 120 -2.16 15.73 -6.88
CA SER A 120 -0.74 15.59 -6.56
C SER A 120 0.11 16.58 -7.35
N LYS A 121 1.24 16.96 -6.79
CA LYS A 121 2.23 17.82 -7.44
C LYS A 121 3.65 17.41 -7.07
N ILE A 122 4.58 17.69 -7.96
CA ILE A 122 6.00 17.50 -7.70
C ILE A 122 6.47 18.55 -6.68
N LEU A 123 7.39 18.14 -5.83
CA LEU A 123 8.08 18.97 -4.86
C LEU A 123 9.37 19.53 -5.47
N GLU A 124 9.77 20.73 -5.10
CA GLU A 124 11.08 21.31 -5.43
C GLU A 124 12.22 20.47 -4.84
N GLU A 125 12.03 19.97 -3.61
CA GLU A 125 12.97 19.09 -2.92
C GLU A 125 12.29 17.79 -2.50
N ARG A 126 13.01 16.66 -2.63
CA ARG A 126 12.52 15.36 -2.19
C ARG A 126 12.40 15.30 -0.66
N LYS A 127 11.28 14.76 -0.19
CA LYS A 127 11.15 14.38 1.23
C LYS A 127 11.79 13.01 1.45
N ILE A 128 12.89 12.97 2.22
CA ILE A 128 13.62 11.75 2.58
C ILE A 128 13.69 11.68 4.09
N MET A 129 12.96 10.74 4.70
CA MET A 129 12.91 10.63 6.15
C MET A 129 12.45 9.26 6.62
N GLU A 130 12.91 8.86 7.80
CA GLU A 130 12.29 7.75 8.54
C GLU A 130 10.96 8.21 9.15
N ILE A 131 9.98 7.32 9.11
CA ILE A 131 8.63 7.57 9.57
C ILE A 131 8.34 6.71 10.80
N SER A 132 7.75 7.34 11.81
CA SER A 132 6.90 6.71 12.82
C SER A 132 5.59 7.49 12.88
N ALA A 133 4.48 6.79 12.83
CA ALA A 133 3.18 7.44 12.78
C ALA A 133 2.09 6.57 13.41
N LYS A 134 1.05 7.19 13.92
CA LYS A 134 -0.16 6.50 14.37
C LYS A 134 -1.07 6.17 13.19
N THR A 135 -1.93 5.19 13.38
CA THR A 135 -3.02 4.85 12.47
C THR A 135 -4.23 4.38 13.28
N ASP A 136 -5.44 4.55 12.74
CA ASP A 136 -6.64 4.03 13.39
C ASP A 136 -6.82 2.51 13.20
N MET A 137 -5.94 1.85 12.46
CA MET A 137 -6.07 0.43 12.16
C MET A 137 -5.54 -0.47 13.27
N ILE A 138 -4.50 -0.04 13.97
CA ILE A 138 -3.78 -0.80 15.02
C ILE A 138 -3.32 0.14 16.14
N ASP A 139 -3.12 -0.40 17.33
CA ASP A 139 -2.65 0.39 18.47
C ASP A 139 -1.16 0.75 18.42
N LYS A 140 -0.36 -0.07 17.70
CA LYS A 140 1.08 0.18 17.54
C LYS A 140 1.35 1.21 16.45
N GLU A 141 2.42 1.98 16.62
CA GLU A 141 2.89 2.89 15.58
C GLU A 141 3.29 2.13 14.31
N LEU A 142 3.04 2.74 13.16
CA LEU A 142 3.60 2.29 11.90
C LEU A 142 4.97 2.91 11.72
N ILE A 143 5.93 2.09 11.30
CA ILE A 143 7.29 2.54 10.97
C ILE A 143 7.61 2.26 9.50
N GLY A 144 8.45 3.10 8.92
CA GLY A 144 8.91 2.93 7.56
C GLY A 144 9.81 4.06 7.11
N PHE A 145 9.86 4.23 5.82
CA PHE A 145 10.69 5.22 5.16
C PHE A 145 9.86 5.98 4.14
N MET A 146 10.08 7.26 4.03
CA MET A 146 9.52 8.11 2.98
C MET A 146 10.66 8.60 2.09
N ASN A 147 10.54 8.41 0.79
CA ASN A 147 11.43 8.97 -0.22
C ASN A 147 10.57 9.37 -1.42
N THR A 148 9.95 10.54 -1.32
CA THR A 148 9.03 11.03 -2.33
C THR A 148 9.48 12.36 -2.92
N GLY A 149 9.36 12.50 -4.26
CA GLY A 149 9.50 13.75 -4.97
C GLY A 149 8.18 14.45 -5.22
N SER A 150 7.09 13.97 -4.63
CA SER A 150 5.75 14.52 -4.81
C SER A 150 4.96 14.57 -3.50
N THR A 151 3.88 15.33 -3.52
CA THR A 151 2.91 15.44 -2.42
C THR A 151 1.50 15.56 -2.99
N ASN A 152 0.49 15.38 -2.15
CA ASN A 152 -0.90 15.63 -2.53
C ASN A 152 -1.64 16.42 -1.45
N ASP A 153 -2.80 16.94 -1.83
CA ASP A 153 -3.65 17.78 -0.99
C ASP A 153 -4.77 17.00 -0.27
N ASN A 154 -4.62 15.68 -0.12
CA ASN A 154 -5.61 14.86 0.59
C ASN A 154 -5.73 15.31 2.05
N LYS A 155 -6.97 15.60 2.48
CA LYS A 155 -7.28 16.03 3.85
C LYS A 155 -8.26 15.08 4.55
N LYS A 156 -8.63 13.99 3.92
CA LYS A 156 -9.66 13.07 4.44
C LYS A 156 -9.13 11.66 4.54
N GLY A 157 -9.48 10.96 5.63
CA GLY A 157 -9.18 9.55 5.79
C GLY A 157 -7.68 9.24 5.82
N ASN A 158 -6.90 10.06 6.52
CA ASN A 158 -5.45 9.89 6.61
C ASN A 158 -5.08 8.50 7.15
N PHE A 159 -4.20 7.81 6.44
CA PHE A 159 -3.69 6.50 6.87
C PHE A 159 -2.66 6.65 7.99
N LEU A 160 -1.74 7.62 7.86
CA LEU A 160 -0.74 7.97 8.87
C LEU A 160 -1.15 9.27 9.56
N LYS A 161 -1.05 9.27 10.89
CA LYS A 161 -1.35 10.41 11.76
C LYS A 161 -0.18 10.70 12.69
N ASN A 162 -0.02 11.99 13.00
CA ASN A 162 1.02 12.44 13.93
C ASN A 162 2.43 11.93 13.54
N ILE A 163 2.79 12.11 12.27
CA ILE A 163 4.09 11.67 11.76
C ILE A 163 5.21 12.28 12.59
N ASN A 164 6.09 11.44 13.12
CA ASN A 164 7.25 11.83 13.91
C ASN A 164 6.90 12.76 15.09
N ASN A 165 5.72 12.52 15.71
CA ASN A 165 5.15 13.33 16.81
C ASN A 165 4.82 14.79 16.40
N THR A 166 4.60 15.06 15.13
CA THR A 166 4.09 16.34 14.63
C THR A 166 2.59 16.24 14.33
N ASP A 167 1.96 17.34 13.92
CA ASP A 167 0.57 17.36 13.43
C ASP A 167 0.46 16.94 11.95
N GLU A 168 1.57 16.51 11.32
CA GLU A 168 1.57 16.04 9.95
C GLU A 168 0.84 14.71 9.83
N ASN A 169 0.01 14.61 8.82
CA ASN A 169 -0.73 13.42 8.45
C ASN A 169 -0.49 13.11 6.96
N GLU A 170 -0.63 11.83 6.60
CA GLU A 170 -0.36 11.41 5.23
C GLU A 170 -1.21 10.19 4.85
N GLY A 171 -1.32 10.01 3.52
CA GLY A 171 -1.98 8.87 2.95
C GLY A 171 -3.50 8.95 2.98
N ILE A 172 -4.12 7.90 2.51
CA ILE A 172 -5.56 7.74 2.52
C ILE A 172 -5.93 6.34 2.97
N ILE A 173 -6.97 6.25 3.77
CA ILE A 173 -7.68 5.01 4.03
C ILE A 173 -9.16 5.21 3.70
N TYR A 174 -9.70 4.33 2.86
CA TYR A 174 -11.11 4.31 2.54
C TYR A 174 -11.58 2.85 2.41
N LYS A 175 -12.47 2.41 3.29
CA LYS A 175 -12.82 0.99 3.43
C LYS A 175 -11.54 0.14 3.61
N ASN A 176 -11.20 -0.72 2.66
CA ASN A 176 -9.97 -1.51 2.65
C ASN A 176 -8.96 -1.06 1.58
N PHE A 177 -9.14 0.13 1.00
CA PHE A 177 -8.13 0.79 0.19
C PHE A 177 -7.17 1.55 1.11
N ILE A 178 -5.87 1.34 0.92
CA ILE A 178 -4.78 2.07 1.59
C ILE A 178 -3.85 2.63 0.53
N GLY A 179 -3.64 3.96 0.55
CA GLY A 179 -2.65 4.64 -0.26
C GLY A 179 -1.71 5.45 0.64
N THR A 180 -0.40 5.30 0.49
CA THR A 180 0.59 5.97 1.34
C THR A 180 1.94 6.13 0.66
N TYR A 181 2.66 7.20 0.97
CA TYR A 181 4.07 7.37 0.59
C TYR A 181 5.02 6.51 1.45
N LEU A 182 4.52 5.84 2.49
CA LEU A 182 5.34 4.96 3.32
C LEU A 182 5.80 3.73 2.52
N ILE A 183 7.10 3.52 2.47
CA ILE A 183 7.77 2.44 1.74
C ILE A 183 8.72 1.65 2.63
N GLY A 184 9.35 0.62 2.04
CA GLY A 184 10.45 -0.10 2.63
C GLY A 184 10.16 -1.34 3.44
N PRO A 185 9.52 -2.39 2.96
CA PRO A 185 8.13 -2.61 2.56
C PRO A 185 7.17 -2.51 3.75
N LEU A 186 6.03 -1.89 3.56
CA LEU A 186 5.04 -1.56 4.62
C LEU A 186 4.68 -2.75 5.51
N LEU A 187 4.31 -3.90 4.91
CA LEU A 187 3.83 -5.07 5.68
C LEU A 187 4.96 -5.83 6.38
N VAL A 188 6.17 -5.80 5.82
CA VAL A 188 7.34 -6.45 6.45
C VAL A 188 7.76 -5.70 7.72
N ARG A 189 7.75 -4.36 7.66
CA ARG A 189 8.16 -3.52 8.79
C ARG A 189 7.11 -3.41 9.89
N ASN A 190 5.85 -3.73 9.60
CA ASN A 190 4.72 -3.53 10.51
C ASN A 190 3.95 -4.83 10.78
N PRO A 191 4.49 -5.70 11.67
CA PRO A 191 3.94 -7.04 11.91
C PRO A 191 2.49 -7.02 12.40
N GLU A 192 2.07 -6.06 13.20
CA GLU A 192 0.68 -5.96 13.65
C GLU A 192 -0.29 -5.61 12.51
N LEU A 193 0.12 -4.72 11.60
CA LEU A 193 -0.64 -4.43 10.39
C LEU A 193 -0.75 -5.67 9.48
N LEU A 194 0.35 -6.40 9.31
CA LEU A 194 0.36 -7.66 8.56
C LEU A 194 -0.60 -8.68 9.16
N LYS A 195 -0.57 -8.90 10.50
CA LYS A 195 -1.51 -9.80 11.20
C LYS A 195 -2.95 -9.39 10.98
N LEU A 196 -3.24 -8.09 11.08
CA LEU A 196 -4.58 -7.56 10.86
C LEU A 196 -5.08 -7.86 9.45
N ILE A 197 -4.26 -7.57 8.43
CA ILE A 197 -4.63 -7.76 7.02
C ILE A 197 -4.83 -9.24 6.71
N VAL A 198 -3.91 -10.12 7.13
CA VAL A 198 -4.06 -11.58 6.97
C VAL A 198 -5.36 -12.07 7.57
N LYS A 199 -5.64 -11.69 8.82
CA LYS A 199 -6.86 -12.06 9.52
C LYS A 199 -8.11 -11.59 8.79
N LYS A 200 -8.12 -10.35 8.34
CA LYS A 200 -9.27 -9.76 7.65
C LYS A 200 -9.54 -10.43 6.30
N ILE A 201 -8.51 -10.64 5.45
CA ILE A 201 -8.65 -11.30 4.15
C ILE A 201 -9.21 -12.72 4.33
N ILE A 202 -8.68 -13.50 5.28
CA ILE A 202 -9.17 -14.85 5.55
C ILE A 202 -10.63 -14.83 6.01
N LYS A 203 -10.98 -13.92 6.94
CA LYS A 203 -12.32 -13.85 7.49
C LYS A 203 -13.37 -13.32 6.52
N GLU A 204 -12.98 -12.48 5.58
CA GLU A 204 -13.84 -12.07 4.46
C GLU A 204 -14.17 -13.24 3.55
N LYS A 205 -13.17 -14.09 3.27
CA LYS A 205 -13.35 -15.27 2.41
C LYS A 205 -14.12 -16.40 3.11
N ASP A 206 -13.85 -16.61 4.41
CA ASP A 206 -14.54 -17.59 5.27
C ASP A 206 -14.57 -17.09 6.71
N SER A 207 -15.73 -16.57 7.14
CA SER A 207 -15.93 -16.02 8.48
C SER A 207 -15.76 -17.05 9.61
N LYS A 208 -15.94 -18.35 9.30
CA LYS A 208 -15.80 -19.45 10.25
C LYS A 208 -14.39 -20.05 10.30
N TYR A 209 -13.48 -19.61 9.40
CA TYR A 209 -12.13 -20.16 9.36
C TYR A 209 -11.42 -20.02 10.70
N ARG A 210 -10.82 -21.11 11.20
CA ARG A 210 -10.04 -21.10 12.45
C ARG A 210 -8.60 -20.75 12.14
N LEU A 211 -8.23 -19.52 12.47
CA LEU A 211 -6.86 -19.02 12.31
C LEU A 211 -5.92 -19.77 13.26
N LYS A 212 -4.77 -20.19 12.75
CA LYS A 212 -3.63 -20.60 13.56
C LYS A 212 -2.98 -19.38 14.19
N LYS A 213 -2.22 -19.59 15.28
CA LYS A 213 -1.38 -18.52 15.84
C LYS A 213 -0.40 -18.05 14.76
N ILE A 214 -0.46 -16.75 14.44
CA ILE A 214 0.51 -16.12 13.53
C ILE A 214 1.75 -15.79 14.35
N ASN A 215 2.84 -16.47 14.09
CA ASN A 215 4.13 -16.19 14.72
C ASN A 215 4.96 -15.27 13.81
N LEU A 216 5.29 -14.08 14.30
CA LEU A 216 6.11 -13.07 13.64
C LEU A 216 7.28 -12.60 14.54
N ASP A 217 7.74 -13.45 15.47
CA ASP A 217 8.74 -13.10 16.50
C ASP A 217 9.95 -12.40 15.88
N PHE A 218 10.44 -12.87 14.72
CA PHE A 218 11.56 -12.25 14.02
C PHE A 218 11.25 -10.83 13.52
N LEU A 219 10.06 -10.63 12.93
CA LEU A 219 9.63 -9.30 12.45
C LEU A 219 9.34 -8.36 13.63
N GLU A 220 8.76 -8.89 14.71
CA GLU A 220 8.47 -8.12 15.92
C GLU A 220 9.77 -7.66 16.59
N LYS A 221 10.78 -8.52 16.63
CA LYS A 221 12.12 -8.13 17.12
C LYS A 221 12.70 -7.01 16.27
N ALA A 222 12.71 -7.16 14.94
CA ALA A 222 13.23 -6.13 14.04
C ALA A 222 12.46 -4.80 14.16
N TYR A 223 11.14 -4.86 14.32
CA TYR A 223 10.28 -3.71 14.56
C TYR A 223 10.68 -2.99 15.87
N ASN A 224 10.83 -3.73 16.99
CA ASN A 224 11.20 -3.17 18.28
C ASN A 224 12.61 -2.56 18.24
N ASP A 225 13.58 -3.24 17.62
CA ASP A 225 14.95 -2.74 17.44
C ASP A 225 14.96 -1.40 16.65
N CYS A 226 14.12 -1.26 15.64
CA CYS A 226 13.95 -0.01 14.89
C CYS A 226 13.38 1.11 15.76
N LEU A 227 12.36 0.83 16.58
CA LEU A 227 11.77 1.81 17.49
C LEU A 227 12.77 2.27 18.57
N GLU A 228 13.55 1.36 19.13
CA GLU A 228 14.55 1.69 20.14
C GLU A 228 15.65 2.60 19.58
N ARG A 229 16.20 2.26 18.41
CA ARG A 229 17.21 3.11 17.74
C ARG A 229 16.69 4.51 17.49
N ARG A 230 15.44 4.62 17.07
CA ARG A 230 14.83 5.91 16.81
C ARG A 230 14.69 6.77 18.07
N LYS A 231 14.34 6.20 19.22
CA LYS A 231 14.30 6.91 20.51
C LYS A 231 15.64 7.47 20.94
N GLN A 232 16.75 6.89 20.44
CA GLN A 232 18.11 7.34 20.73
C GLN A 232 18.57 8.50 19.82
N LEU A 233 17.84 8.77 18.73
CA LEU A 233 18.17 9.80 17.75
C LEU A 233 17.35 11.11 17.93
N ILE A 234 16.37 11.07 18.82
CA ILE A 234 15.52 12.22 19.23
C ILE A 234 15.97 12.69 20.61
#